data_9e6ac61ede17b69c7d801372a693e8fc
#
_entry.id   9e6ac61ede17b69c7d801372a693e8fc
#
_cell.length_a   1.000
_cell.length_b   1.000
_cell.length_c   1.000
_cell.angle_alpha   90.00
_cell.angle_beta   90.00
_cell.angle_gamma   90.00
#
_symmetry.space_group_name_H-M   'P 1'
#
loop_
_entity.id
_entity.type
_entity.pdbx_description
1 polymer ?
#
loop_
_entity_poly.entity_id
_entity_poly.type
_entity_poly.pdbx_seq_one_letter_code
_entity_poly.pdbx_strand_id
1 'polypeptide(L)'
;MNVTEPQSDDRLRGNTHVACRGVDKVYTLPKGGTVTAIRQVDLEIGRGEFISIVGPSGCGKSTLLKCVAGIAETSAGYIEVDGIEVADPPDHMAIVFQRDILLDWRSVLDNILLPIEFKGYRRADWVGKASDLLGLIGLQGFEQRRPWELSGGQRQRVAICRALIQDPRLLLMDEPFGALDALTRDDLNLELQRLWLATKKTVLFITHSISEAVLLSDRVVVMAANPGRIIETVPINLPRPRTLDSRETPEFGHYARSIRKRFEALGVLRGNA
;
A
#
# COMPACT_ATOMS: atom_id res chain seq x y z
N MET A 1 28.89 -8.52 29.71
CA MET A 1 27.81 -7.74 29.09
C MET A 1 27.33 -8.54 27.93
N ASN A 2 26.22 -9.26 28.10
CA ASN A 2 25.62 -10.08 27.03
C ASN A 2 24.85 -9.16 26.10
N VAL A 3 25.33 -9.04 24.88
CA VAL A 3 24.58 -8.43 23.76
C VAL A 3 23.57 -9.48 23.31
N THR A 4 22.31 -9.27 23.64
CA THR A 4 21.20 -10.10 23.18
C THR A 4 20.99 -9.78 21.67
N GLU A 5 21.33 -10.74 20.80
CA GLU A 5 20.96 -10.69 19.38
C GLU A 5 19.44 -10.55 19.26
N PRO A 6 18.93 -9.74 18.30
CA PRO A 6 17.50 -9.66 18.06
C PRO A 6 17.01 -11.03 17.56
N GLN A 7 16.13 -11.65 18.33
CA GLN A 7 15.44 -12.88 17.92
C GLN A 7 14.65 -12.58 16.65
N SER A 8 15.14 -13.07 15.52
CA SER A 8 14.38 -13.14 14.28
C SER A 8 13.16 -14.01 14.55
N ASP A 9 11.97 -13.44 14.32
CA ASP A 9 10.70 -14.09 14.58
C ASP A 9 10.53 -15.31 13.65
N ASP A 10 10.89 -16.48 14.13
CA ASP A 10 10.88 -17.76 13.39
C ASP A 10 9.46 -18.17 12.91
N ARG A 11 8.42 -17.45 13.40
CA ARG A 11 7.02 -17.64 12.99
C ARG A 11 6.73 -17.12 11.59
N LEU A 12 7.56 -16.24 11.04
CA LEU A 12 7.35 -15.62 9.71
C LEU A 12 7.92 -16.49 8.59
N ARG A 13 8.91 -17.34 8.82
CA ARG A 13 9.62 -18.10 7.77
C ARG A 13 8.73 -19.04 6.94
N GLY A 14 7.59 -19.53 7.49
CA GLY A 14 6.63 -20.37 6.77
C GLY A 14 5.43 -19.61 6.16
N ASN A 15 5.28 -18.30 6.47
CA ASN A 15 4.12 -17.51 6.09
C ASN A 15 4.48 -16.21 5.34
N THR A 16 5.74 -16.03 4.95
CA THR A 16 6.19 -14.84 4.23
C THR A 16 5.59 -14.82 2.83
N HIS A 17 4.98 -13.68 2.46
CA HIS A 17 4.45 -13.43 1.13
C HIS A 17 5.40 -12.56 0.31
N VAL A 18 5.97 -11.50 0.93
CA VAL A 18 6.97 -10.64 0.29
C VAL A 18 8.22 -10.61 1.17
N ALA A 19 9.40 -10.80 0.58
CA ALA A 19 10.68 -10.65 1.24
C ALA A 19 11.59 -9.72 0.44
N CYS A 20 12.02 -8.62 1.07
CA CYS A 20 13.08 -7.75 0.55
C CYS A 20 14.36 -8.06 1.32
N ARG A 21 15.48 -8.27 0.61
CA ARG A 21 16.77 -8.62 1.20
C ARG A 21 17.86 -7.70 0.70
N GLY A 22 18.35 -6.81 1.58
CA GLY A 22 19.42 -5.87 1.30
C GLY A 22 19.16 -5.00 0.08
N VAL A 23 17.91 -4.57 -0.14
CA VAL A 23 17.49 -3.93 -1.39
C VAL A 23 18.04 -2.52 -1.50
N ASP A 24 18.79 -2.27 -2.58
CA ASP A 24 19.23 -0.94 -3.02
C ASP A 24 18.53 -0.56 -4.33
N LYS A 25 18.20 0.72 -4.48
CA LYS A 25 17.83 1.31 -5.76
C LYS A 25 18.56 2.62 -6.00
N VAL A 26 19.34 2.64 -7.07
CA VAL A 26 20.07 3.81 -7.56
C VAL A 26 19.51 4.18 -8.93
N TYR A 27 19.19 5.45 -9.12
CA TYR A 27 18.78 5.99 -10.41
C TYR A 27 19.94 6.78 -11.03
N THR A 28 20.18 6.56 -12.32
CA THR A 28 21.08 7.39 -13.13
C THR A 28 20.33 8.63 -13.60
N LEU A 29 20.91 9.80 -13.42
CA LEU A 29 20.32 11.05 -13.85
C LEU A 29 20.62 11.33 -15.33
N PRO A 30 19.69 11.94 -16.10
CA PRO A 30 19.89 12.26 -17.52
C PRO A 30 21.11 13.17 -17.81
N LYS A 31 21.51 13.99 -16.84
CA LYS A 31 22.65 14.91 -16.94
C LYS A 31 23.94 14.35 -16.35
N GLY A 32 23.99 13.05 -16.10
CA GLY A 32 25.08 12.39 -15.40
C GLY A 32 24.94 12.42 -13.88
N GLY A 33 25.64 11.49 -13.20
CA GLY A 33 25.52 11.28 -11.75
C GLY A 33 24.43 10.29 -11.38
N THR A 34 24.35 9.95 -10.10
CA THR A 34 23.42 8.96 -9.56
C THR A 34 22.73 9.47 -8.31
N VAL A 35 21.51 8.99 -8.05
CA VAL A 35 20.76 9.23 -6.82
C VAL A 35 20.38 7.89 -6.21
N THR A 36 20.83 7.65 -4.99
CA THR A 36 20.41 6.48 -4.22
C THR A 36 19.04 6.76 -3.60
N ALA A 37 18.00 6.13 -4.14
CA ALA A 37 16.63 6.30 -3.68
C ALA A 37 16.36 5.51 -2.40
N ILE A 38 16.80 4.24 -2.35
CA ILE A 38 16.73 3.37 -1.17
C ILE A 38 18.04 2.62 -1.00
N ARG A 39 18.39 2.29 0.24
CA ARG A 39 19.61 1.57 0.59
C ARG A 39 19.37 0.54 1.68
N GLN A 40 19.86 -0.68 1.47
CA GLN A 40 19.85 -1.80 2.40
C GLN A 40 18.50 -1.98 3.10
N VAL A 41 17.44 -2.08 2.28
CA VAL A 41 16.09 -2.29 2.79
C VAL A 41 15.86 -3.79 2.97
N ASP A 42 15.65 -4.18 4.22
CA ASP A 42 15.18 -5.51 4.62
C ASP A 42 13.74 -5.40 5.12
N LEU A 43 12.82 -6.15 4.52
CA LEU A 43 11.41 -6.14 4.89
C LEU A 43 10.79 -7.50 4.59
N GLU A 44 10.08 -8.06 5.56
CA GLU A 44 9.23 -9.24 5.37
C GLU A 44 7.77 -8.86 5.60
N ILE A 45 6.89 -9.34 4.72
CA ILE A 45 5.44 -9.16 4.82
C ILE A 45 4.79 -10.55 4.84
N GLY A 46 4.02 -10.82 5.87
CA GLY A 46 3.28 -12.07 6.03
C GLY A 46 2.06 -12.15 5.09
N ARG A 47 1.61 -13.37 4.79
CA ARG A 47 0.37 -13.57 4.04
C ARG A 47 -0.83 -13.05 4.83
N GLY A 48 -1.69 -12.29 4.16
CA GLY A 48 -2.87 -11.69 4.76
C GLY A 48 -2.56 -10.52 5.70
N GLU A 49 -1.32 -10.07 5.80
CA GLU A 49 -0.92 -8.93 6.61
C GLU A 49 -1.25 -7.60 5.91
N PHE A 50 -1.71 -6.63 6.68
CA PHE A 50 -1.81 -5.24 6.26
C PHE A 50 -0.64 -4.44 6.84
N ILE A 51 0.31 -4.07 6.01
CA ILE A 51 1.47 -3.28 6.40
C ILE A 51 1.43 -1.90 5.76
N SER A 52 1.69 -0.84 6.55
CA SER A 52 1.85 0.51 6.02
C SER A 52 3.31 0.96 6.07
N ILE A 53 3.73 1.68 5.03
CA ILE A 53 5.00 2.41 5.02
C ILE A 53 4.72 3.89 5.15
N VAL A 54 5.31 4.52 6.16
CA VAL A 54 5.25 5.96 6.40
C VAL A 54 6.64 6.58 6.35
N GLY A 55 6.72 7.82 5.92
CA GLY A 55 7.99 8.54 5.83
C GLY A 55 7.83 9.87 5.09
N PRO A 56 8.84 10.75 5.15
CA PRO A 56 8.83 12.03 4.46
C PRO A 56 8.71 11.87 2.94
N SER A 57 8.30 12.93 2.27
CA SER A 57 8.30 12.94 0.80
C SER A 57 9.70 12.70 0.27
N GLY A 58 9.82 11.89 -0.78
CA GLY A 58 11.11 11.56 -1.39
C GLY A 58 11.97 10.54 -0.63
N CYS A 59 11.48 9.91 0.47
CA CYS A 59 12.25 8.90 1.19
C CYS A 59 12.26 7.50 0.52
N GLY A 60 11.73 7.36 -0.69
CA GLY A 60 11.83 6.10 -1.44
C GLY A 60 10.67 5.13 -1.28
N LYS A 61 9.57 5.48 -0.60
CA LYS A 61 8.39 4.59 -0.40
C LYS A 61 7.85 4.05 -1.73
N SER A 62 7.52 4.94 -2.66
CA SER A 62 7.01 4.55 -3.99
C SER A 62 8.07 3.83 -4.83
N THR A 63 9.36 4.09 -4.59
CA THR A 63 10.46 3.34 -5.20
C THR A 63 10.45 1.88 -4.72
N LEU A 64 10.37 1.68 -3.40
CA LEU A 64 10.29 0.33 -2.84
C LEU A 64 9.06 -0.42 -3.35
N LEU A 65 7.89 0.23 -3.36
CA LEU A 65 6.67 -0.35 -3.92
C LEU A 65 6.85 -0.76 -5.39
N LYS A 66 7.48 0.10 -6.22
CA LYS A 66 7.74 -0.22 -7.63
C LYS A 66 8.71 -1.39 -7.79
N CYS A 67 9.70 -1.54 -6.90
CA CYS A 67 10.59 -2.69 -6.91
C CYS A 67 9.83 -3.98 -6.52
N VAL A 68 8.97 -3.95 -5.49
CA VAL A 68 8.10 -5.08 -5.11
C VAL A 68 7.14 -5.44 -6.24
N ALA A 69 6.70 -4.44 -7.01
CA ALA A 69 5.81 -4.62 -8.15
C ALA A 69 6.50 -5.18 -9.41
N GLY A 70 7.82 -5.32 -9.43
CA GLY A 70 8.56 -5.70 -10.64
C GLY A 70 8.53 -4.64 -11.74
N ILE A 71 8.15 -3.39 -11.41
CA ILE A 71 8.15 -2.26 -12.36
C ILE A 71 9.52 -1.57 -12.41
N ALA A 72 10.27 -1.66 -11.31
CA ALA A 72 11.62 -1.12 -11.22
C ALA A 72 12.57 -2.19 -10.68
N GLU A 73 13.61 -2.51 -11.44
CA GLU A 73 14.67 -3.43 -11.02
C GLU A 73 15.40 -2.90 -9.78
N THR A 74 15.86 -3.78 -8.90
CA THR A 74 16.76 -3.45 -7.80
C THR A 74 18.18 -3.19 -8.34
N SER A 75 18.96 -2.33 -7.69
CA SER A 75 20.37 -2.11 -8.06
C SER A 75 21.31 -3.04 -7.30
N ALA A 76 20.88 -3.52 -6.12
CA ALA A 76 21.53 -4.58 -5.34
C ALA A 76 20.48 -5.21 -4.41
N GLY A 77 20.79 -6.38 -3.88
CA GLY A 77 19.82 -7.19 -3.14
C GLY A 77 18.76 -7.77 -4.06
N TYR A 78 17.72 -8.39 -3.47
CA TYR A 78 16.64 -9.00 -4.23
C TYR A 78 15.31 -8.93 -3.48
N ILE A 79 14.23 -9.14 -4.22
CA ILE A 79 12.86 -9.19 -3.69
C ILE A 79 12.24 -10.49 -4.13
N GLU A 80 11.56 -11.18 -3.21
CA GLU A 80 10.77 -12.37 -3.49
C GLU A 80 9.30 -12.12 -3.19
N VAL A 81 8.44 -12.63 -4.06
CA VAL A 81 6.99 -12.74 -3.83
C VAL A 81 6.60 -14.21 -3.97
N ASP A 82 5.94 -14.77 -2.96
CA ASP A 82 5.65 -16.22 -2.89
C ASP A 82 6.90 -17.12 -3.03
N GLY A 83 8.08 -16.63 -2.60
CA GLY A 83 9.35 -17.35 -2.71
C GLY A 83 9.97 -17.32 -4.12
N ILE A 84 9.42 -16.53 -5.03
CA ILE A 84 9.93 -16.34 -6.40
C ILE A 84 10.55 -14.95 -6.50
N GLU A 85 11.79 -14.88 -6.96
CA GLU A 85 12.49 -13.61 -7.17
C GLU A 85 11.77 -12.76 -8.24
N VAL A 86 11.57 -11.50 -7.93
CA VAL A 86 10.84 -10.54 -8.76
C VAL A 86 11.76 -9.98 -9.84
N ALA A 87 11.64 -10.47 -11.08
CA ALA A 87 12.24 -9.91 -12.28
C ALA A 87 11.22 -9.12 -13.12
N ASP A 88 9.98 -9.59 -13.14
CA ASP A 88 8.82 -9.02 -13.81
C ASP A 88 7.65 -8.85 -12.83
N PRO A 89 6.58 -8.13 -13.20
CA PRO A 89 5.40 -8.01 -12.34
C PRO A 89 4.84 -9.37 -11.92
N PRO A 90 4.76 -9.64 -10.59
CA PRO A 90 4.28 -10.93 -10.09
C PRO A 90 2.83 -11.22 -10.49
N ASP A 91 2.54 -12.48 -10.76
CA ASP A 91 1.16 -12.94 -10.91
C ASP A 91 0.36 -12.70 -9.61
N HIS A 92 -0.95 -12.54 -9.74
CA HIS A 92 -1.84 -12.32 -8.60
C HIS A 92 -1.50 -11.08 -7.74
N MET A 93 -0.85 -10.09 -8.32
CA MET A 93 -0.61 -8.78 -7.74
C MET A 93 -1.47 -7.72 -8.44
N ALA A 94 -1.88 -6.70 -7.68
CA ALA A 94 -2.51 -5.51 -8.24
C ALA A 94 -1.97 -4.25 -7.57
N ILE A 95 -2.01 -3.13 -8.32
CA ILE A 95 -1.54 -1.83 -7.85
C ILE A 95 -2.68 -0.81 -7.92
N VAL A 96 -2.84 -0.05 -6.84
CA VAL A 96 -3.64 1.18 -6.79
C VAL A 96 -2.67 2.35 -6.68
N PHE A 97 -2.69 3.23 -7.67
CA PHE A 97 -1.84 4.41 -7.70
C PHE A 97 -2.49 5.60 -6.97
N GLN A 98 -1.70 6.60 -6.66
CA GLN A 98 -2.15 7.86 -6.07
C GLN A 98 -3.21 8.57 -6.95
N ARG A 99 -3.03 8.53 -8.27
CA ARG A 99 -4.05 8.92 -9.23
C ARG A 99 -4.88 7.71 -9.62
N ASP A 100 -6.17 7.90 -9.81
CA ASP A 100 -7.10 6.83 -10.17
C ASP A 100 -6.79 6.17 -11.54
N ILE A 101 -6.16 6.92 -12.46
CA ILE A 101 -5.73 6.48 -13.81
C ILE A 101 -6.88 5.73 -14.53
N LEU A 102 -8.09 6.23 -14.40
CA LEU A 102 -9.23 5.71 -15.18
C LEU A 102 -9.12 6.21 -16.62
N LEU A 103 -9.57 5.37 -17.56
CA LEU A 103 -9.67 5.74 -18.95
C LEU A 103 -10.97 6.53 -19.16
N ASP A 104 -10.86 7.82 -19.43
CA ASP A 104 -12.02 8.72 -19.54
C ASP A 104 -13.04 8.25 -20.58
N TRP A 105 -12.59 7.74 -21.72
CA TRP A 105 -13.45 7.26 -22.79
C TRP A 105 -14.15 5.92 -22.52
N ARG A 106 -13.88 5.28 -21.37
CA ARG A 106 -14.50 4.03 -20.94
C ARG A 106 -15.50 4.27 -19.80
N SER A 107 -16.55 3.43 -19.74
CA SER A 107 -17.45 3.43 -18.59
C SER A 107 -16.77 2.94 -17.31
N VAL A 108 -17.43 3.10 -16.17
CA VAL A 108 -17.01 2.55 -14.89
C VAL A 108 -16.78 1.04 -15.00
N LEU A 109 -17.77 0.32 -15.54
CA LEU A 109 -17.67 -1.13 -15.73
C LEU A 109 -16.52 -1.51 -16.66
N ASP A 110 -16.33 -0.77 -17.76
CA ASP A 110 -15.23 -1.03 -18.70
C ASP A 110 -13.85 -0.76 -18.07
N ASN A 111 -13.75 0.24 -17.20
CA ASN A 111 -12.52 0.48 -16.43
C ASN A 111 -12.21 -0.65 -15.46
N ILE A 112 -13.22 -1.17 -14.75
CA ILE A 112 -13.05 -2.29 -13.83
C ILE A 112 -12.62 -3.55 -14.58
N LEU A 113 -13.22 -3.83 -15.74
CA LEU A 113 -12.94 -5.02 -16.54
C LEU A 113 -11.67 -4.93 -17.40
N LEU A 114 -11.00 -3.79 -17.43
CA LEU A 114 -9.80 -3.57 -18.23
C LEU A 114 -8.69 -4.64 -18.02
N PRO A 115 -8.34 -5.04 -16.77
CA PRO A 115 -7.35 -6.09 -16.56
C PRO A 115 -7.77 -7.47 -17.09
N ILE A 116 -9.08 -7.72 -17.13
CA ILE A 116 -9.68 -8.96 -17.65
C ILE A 116 -9.52 -9.02 -19.17
N GLU A 117 -9.76 -7.89 -19.83
CA GLU A 117 -9.58 -7.76 -21.28
C GLU A 117 -8.10 -7.95 -21.68
N PHE A 118 -7.15 -7.36 -20.95
CA PHE A 118 -5.71 -7.52 -21.23
C PHE A 118 -5.23 -8.96 -21.08
N LYS A 119 -5.83 -9.74 -20.18
CA LYS A 119 -5.52 -11.17 -20.03
C LYS A 119 -6.26 -12.07 -21.05
N GLY A 120 -7.08 -11.49 -21.93
CA GLY A 120 -7.83 -12.23 -22.92
C GLY A 120 -8.99 -13.06 -22.36
N TYR A 121 -9.43 -12.80 -21.12
CA TYR A 121 -10.56 -13.49 -20.54
C TYR A 121 -11.89 -12.99 -21.12
N ARG A 122 -12.88 -13.88 -21.16
CA ARG A 122 -14.20 -13.53 -21.67
C ARG A 122 -14.93 -12.59 -20.71
N ARG A 123 -15.14 -11.34 -21.14
CA ARG A 123 -15.75 -10.25 -20.35
C ARG A 123 -17.06 -10.67 -19.65
N ALA A 124 -17.92 -11.41 -20.35
CA ALA A 124 -19.24 -11.79 -19.83
C ALA A 124 -19.16 -12.58 -18.50
N ASP A 125 -18.09 -13.33 -18.30
CA ASP A 125 -17.91 -14.14 -17.10
C ASP A 125 -17.53 -13.30 -15.85
N TRP A 126 -17.16 -12.04 -16.06
CA TRP A 126 -16.65 -11.15 -15.01
C TRP A 126 -17.58 -9.96 -14.69
N VAL A 127 -18.62 -9.75 -15.48
CA VAL A 127 -19.57 -8.64 -15.27
C VAL A 127 -20.25 -8.77 -13.90
N GLY A 128 -20.70 -9.96 -13.53
CA GLY A 128 -21.32 -10.21 -12.21
C GLY A 128 -20.38 -9.80 -11.06
N LYS A 129 -19.13 -10.27 -11.10
CA LYS A 129 -18.12 -9.93 -10.09
C LYS A 129 -17.82 -8.42 -10.03
N ALA A 130 -17.79 -7.75 -11.18
CA ALA A 130 -17.60 -6.30 -11.23
C ALA A 130 -18.78 -5.55 -10.58
N SER A 131 -20.01 -6.00 -10.81
CA SER A 131 -21.21 -5.43 -10.19
C SER A 131 -21.23 -5.67 -8.67
N ASP A 132 -20.83 -6.86 -8.21
CA ASP A 132 -20.70 -7.19 -6.79
C ASP A 132 -19.68 -6.25 -6.10
N LEU A 133 -18.51 -6.03 -6.74
CA LEU A 133 -17.50 -5.10 -6.24
C LEU A 133 -18.04 -3.66 -6.16
N LEU A 134 -18.79 -3.20 -7.18
CA LEU A 134 -19.45 -1.89 -7.15
C LEU A 134 -20.46 -1.78 -6.01
N GLY A 135 -21.23 -2.85 -5.76
CA GLY A 135 -22.15 -2.92 -4.63
C GLY A 135 -21.46 -2.80 -3.29
N LEU A 136 -20.32 -3.48 -3.10
CA LEU A 136 -19.52 -3.45 -1.85
C LEU A 136 -19.00 -2.05 -1.50
N ILE A 137 -18.77 -1.19 -2.50
CA ILE A 137 -18.22 0.16 -2.32
C ILE A 137 -19.28 1.26 -2.51
N GLY A 138 -20.58 0.91 -2.52
CA GLY A 138 -21.67 1.87 -2.61
C GLY A 138 -21.80 2.58 -3.96
N LEU A 139 -21.34 1.95 -5.05
CA LEU A 139 -21.46 2.47 -6.44
C LEU A 139 -22.36 1.60 -7.32
N GLN A 140 -23.30 0.87 -6.74
CA GLN A 140 -24.31 0.12 -7.51
C GLN A 140 -25.12 1.11 -8.39
N GLY A 141 -25.33 0.76 -9.67
CA GLY A 141 -26.01 1.60 -10.64
C GLY A 141 -25.12 2.63 -11.36
N PHE A 142 -23.81 2.62 -11.06
CA PHE A 142 -22.85 3.51 -11.73
C PHE A 142 -22.12 2.86 -12.90
N GLU A 143 -22.46 1.63 -13.27
CA GLU A 143 -21.75 0.80 -14.25
C GLU A 143 -21.52 1.50 -15.60
N GLN A 144 -22.51 2.27 -16.06
CA GLN A 144 -22.49 2.96 -17.37
C GLN A 144 -21.96 4.40 -17.31
N ARG A 145 -21.73 4.93 -16.09
CA ARG A 145 -21.20 6.28 -15.94
C ARG A 145 -19.76 6.38 -16.45
N ARG A 146 -19.36 7.60 -16.78
CA ARG A 146 -18.00 7.93 -17.21
C ARG A 146 -17.21 8.54 -16.04
N PRO A 147 -15.85 8.46 -16.04
CA PRO A 147 -15.02 9.02 -14.97
C PRO A 147 -15.30 10.49 -14.65
N TRP A 148 -15.60 11.32 -15.64
CA TRP A 148 -15.92 12.74 -15.43
C TRP A 148 -17.27 13.00 -14.75
N GLU A 149 -18.15 12.01 -14.67
CA GLU A 149 -19.43 12.09 -13.94
C GLU A 149 -19.28 11.72 -12.46
N LEU A 150 -18.05 11.35 -12.02
CA LEU A 150 -17.74 10.86 -10.69
C LEU A 150 -16.99 11.91 -9.86
N SER A 151 -17.23 11.92 -8.54
CA SER A 151 -16.36 12.62 -7.60
C SER A 151 -14.97 11.96 -7.52
N GLY A 152 -13.96 12.65 -6.97
CA GLY A 152 -12.62 12.09 -6.77
C GLY A 152 -12.63 10.80 -5.96
N GLY A 153 -13.41 10.76 -4.86
CA GLY A 153 -13.56 9.55 -4.04
C GLY A 153 -14.24 8.40 -4.78
N GLN A 154 -15.26 8.69 -5.61
CA GLN A 154 -15.91 7.68 -6.45
C GLN A 154 -14.95 7.12 -7.50
N ARG A 155 -14.13 7.95 -8.15
CA ARG A 155 -13.09 7.47 -9.08
C ARG A 155 -12.08 6.57 -8.38
N GLN A 156 -11.66 6.95 -7.16
CA GLN A 156 -10.73 6.13 -6.38
C GLN A 156 -11.33 4.77 -6.00
N ARG A 157 -12.61 4.72 -5.62
CA ARG A 157 -13.33 3.46 -5.41
C ARG A 157 -13.33 2.58 -6.66
N VAL A 158 -13.61 3.15 -7.83
CA VAL A 158 -13.55 2.41 -9.11
C VAL A 158 -12.13 1.87 -9.39
N ALA A 159 -11.08 2.66 -9.09
CA ALA A 159 -9.69 2.20 -9.24
C ALA A 159 -9.37 1.02 -8.31
N ILE A 160 -9.91 1.02 -7.08
CA ILE A 160 -9.79 -0.10 -6.15
C ILE A 160 -10.53 -1.34 -6.70
N CYS A 161 -11.75 -1.20 -7.21
CA CYS A 161 -12.48 -2.31 -7.84
C CYS A 161 -11.72 -2.89 -9.03
N ARG A 162 -11.12 -2.04 -9.87
CA ARG A 162 -10.28 -2.47 -10.99
C ARG A 162 -9.08 -3.28 -10.51
N ALA A 163 -8.48 -2.91 -9.40
CA ALA A 163 -7.38 -3.68 -8.80
C ALA A 163 -7.86 -5.04 -8.22
N LEU A 164 -9.06 -5.07 -7.64
CA LEU A 164 -9.59 -6.26 -6.99
C LEU A 164 -10.28 -7.26 -7.93
N ILE A 165 -10.62 -6.87 -9.16
CA ILE A 165 -11.39 -7.73 -10.08
C ILE A 165 -10.71 -9.08 -10.33
N GLN A 166 -9.38 -9.12 -10.42
CA GLN A 166 -8.60 -10.33 -10.65
C GLN A 166 -8.36 -11.17 -9.39
N ASP A 167 -8.91 -10.78 -8.25
CA ASP A 167 -8.70 -11.44 -6.96
C ASP A 167 -7.21 -11.56 -6.57
N PRO A 168 -6.46 -10.44 -6.56
CA PRO A 168 -5.03 -10.49 -6.27
C PRO A 168 -4.77 -11.01 -4.85
N ARG A 169 -3.64 -11.70 -4.66
CA ARG A 169 -3.16 -12.09 -3.32
C ARG A 169 -2.37 -10.98 -2.66
N LEU A 170 -1.70 -10.14 -3.46
CA LEU A 170 -0.91 -9.00 -3.03
C LEU A 170 -1.50 -7.71 -3.63
N LEU A 171 -1.84 -6.76 -2.75
CA LEU A 171 -2.35 -5.45 -3.14
C LEU A 171 -1.35 -4.38 -2.71
N LEU A 172 -0.82 -3.66 -3.69
CA LEU A 172 0.10 -2.55 -3.50
C LEU A 172 -0.67 -1.25 -3.66
N MET A 173 -0.55 -0.32 -2.71
CA MET A 173 -1.26 0.95 -2.73
C MET A 173 -0.29 2.11 -2.48
N ASP A 174 -0.14 3.00 -3.45
CA ASP A 174 0.75 4.16 -3.38
C ASP A 174 -0.05 5.43 -3.12
N GLU A 175 -0.13 5.85 -1.86
CA GLU A 175 -0.88 7.04 -1.39
C GLU A 175 -2.30 7.15 -1.96
N PRO A 176 -3.13 6.08 -1.93
CA PRO A 176 -4.37 6.03 -2.71
C PRO A 176 -5.39 7.11 -2.31
N PHE A 177 -5.29 7.67 -1.12
CA PHE A 177 -6.24 8.65 -0.59
C PHE A 177 -5.63 10.06 -0.47
N GLY A 178 -4.40 10.27 -0.96
CA GLY A 178 -3.66 11.53 -0.76
C GLY A 178 -4.33 12.78 -1.35
N ALA A 179 -5.09 12.63 -2.44
CA ALA A 179 -5.75 13.74 -3.13
C ALA A 179 -7.19 14.02 -2.67
N LEU A 180 -7.70 13.30 -1.65
CA LEU A 180 -9.08 13.38 -1.20
C LEU A 180 -9.23 14.30 0.02
N ASP A 181 -10.42 14.89 0.16
CA ASP A 181 -10.81 15.60 1.37
C ASP A 181 -10.89 14.66 2.60
N ALA A 182 -10.88 15.24 3.79
CA ALA A 182 -10.78 14.48 5.04
C ALA A 182 -11.93 13.50 5.26
N LEU A 183 -13.18 13.90 4.98
CA LEU A 183 -14.36 13.06 5.21
C LEU A 183 -14.39 11.88 4.24
N THR A 184 -14.21 12.15 2.95
CA THR A 184 -14.13 11.12 1.92
C THR A 184 -13.00 10.13 2.20
N ARG A 185 -11.86 10.62 2.69
CA ARG A 185 -10.71 9.79 3.07
C ARG A 185 -11.04 8.88 4.25
N ASP A 186 -11.73 9.38 5.25
CA ASP A 186 -12.14 8.61 6.42
C ASP A 186 -13.11 7.50 6.05
N ASP A 187 -14.09 7.78 5.21
CA ASP A 187 -15.02 6.77 4.68
C ASP A 187 -14.27 5.66 3.92
N LEU A 188 -13.35 6.04 3.03
CA LEU A 188 -12.56 5.09 2.24
C LEU A 188 -11.61 4.24 3.11
N ASN A 189 -11.06 4.79 4.18
CA ASN A 189 -10.26 4.02 5.13
C ASN A 189 -11.10 2.92 5.81
N LEU A 190 -12.32 3.25 6.24
CA LEU A 190 -13.23 2.27 6.84
C LEU A 190 -13.68 1.21 5.82
N GLU A 191 -13.97 1.60 4.59
CA GLU A 191 -14.30 0.67 3.50
C GLU A 191 -13.14 -0.26 3.18
N LEU A 192 -11.92 0.26 3.04
CA LEU A 192 -10.72 -0.54 2.79
C LEU A 192 -10.48 -1.55 3.93
N GLN A 193 -10.67 -1.12 5.18
CA GLN A 193 -10.57 -2.04 6.32
C GLN A 193 -11.62 -3.16 6.23
N ARG A 194 -12.88 -2.84 5.90
CA ARG A 194 -13.95 -3.85 5.75
C ARG A 194 -13.60 -4.85 4.64
N LEU A 195 -13.18 -4.35 3.47
CA LEU A 195 -12.75 -5.18 2.35
C LEU A 195 -11.59 -6.10 2.74
N TRP A 196 -10.59 -5.56 3.44
CA TRP A 196 -9.45 -6.34 3.90
C TRP A 196 -9.86 -7.41 4.95
N LEU A 197 -10.73 -7.07 5.91
CA LEU A 197 -11.22 -8.04 6.90
C LEU A 197 -11.97 -9.20 6.25
N ALA A 198 -12.72 -8.94 5.19
CA ALA A 198 -13.48 -9.95 4.45
C ALA A 198 -12.59 -10.83 3.57
N THR A 199 -11.50 -10.28 3.01
CA THR A 199 -10.70 -10.96 1.98
C THR A 199 -9.33 -11.45 2.47
N LYS A 200 -8.81 -10.87 3.55
CA LYS A 200 -7.48 -11.17 4.12
C LYS A 200 -6.35 -11.15 3.08
N LYS A 201 -6.43 -10.21 2.15
CA LYS A 201 -5.34 -9.97 1.18
C LYS A 201 -4.09 -9.46 1.89
N THR A 202 -2.91 -9.77 1.37
CA THR A 202 -1.69 -9.08 1.78
C THR A 202 -1.69 -7.69 1.19
N VAL A 203 -1.50 -6.67 2.02
CA VAL A 203 -1.54 -5.26 1.59
C VAL A 203 -0.25 -4.56 1.99
N LEU A 204 0.41 -3.94 1.01
CA LEU A 204 1.46 -2.95 1.21
C LEU A 204 0.90 -1.56 0.88
N PHE A 205 0.71 -0.74 1.91
CA PHE A 205 0.05 0.55 1.82
C PHE A 205 1.03 1.69 2.10
N ILE A 206 1.22 2.56 1.15
CA ILE A 206 2.03 3.77 1.34
C ILE A 206 1.11 4.92 1.69
N THR A 207 1.45 5.64 2.75
CA THR A 207 0.78 6.87 3.13
C THR A 207 1.74 7.84 3.83
N HIS A 208 1.41 9.13 3.79
CA HIS A 208 2.05 10.14 4.63
C HIS A 208 1.26 10.41 5.93
N SER A 209 0.08 9.80 6.08
CA SER A 209 -0.78 9.95 7.25
C SER A 209 -0.49 8.88 8.30
N ILE A 210 0.08 9.28 9.44
CA ILE A 210 0.28 8.38 10.59
C ILE A 210 -1.05 7.80 11.07
N SER A 211 -2.12 8.61 11.05
CA SER A 211 -3.44 8.17 11.49
C SER A 211 -4.02 7.07 10.61
N GLU A 212 -3.88 7.16 9.28
CA GLU A 212 -4.26 6.08 8.36
C GLU A 212 -3.46 4.80 8.62
N ALA A 213 -2.14 4.94 8.75
CA ALA A 213 -1.26 3.82 9.00
C ALA A 213 -1.63 3.07 10.29
N VAL A 214 -1.87 3.79 11.39
CA VAL A 214 -2.29 3.18 12.67
C VAL A 214 -3.69 2.57 12.57
N LEU A 215 -4.63 3.22 11.84
CA LEU A 215 -6.01 2.73 11.68
C LEU A 215 -6.05 1.41 10.91
N LEU A 216 -5.26 1.28 9.84
CA LEU A 216 -5.38 0.19 8.88
C LEU A 216 -4.44 -0.99 9.15
N SER A 217 -3.27 -0.77 9.74
CA SER A 217 -2.18 -1.73 9.65
C SER A 217 -2.03 -2.66 10.85
N ASP A 218 -1.46 -3.83 10.60
CA ASP A 218 -0.94 -4.72 11.63
C ASP A 218 0.47 -4.29 12.06
N ARG A 219 1.26 -3.76 11.11
CA ARG A 219 2.56 -3.12 11.36
C ARG A 219 2.71 -1.84 10.54
N VAL A 220 3.41 -0.87 11.12
CA VAL A 220 3.81 0.37 10.45
C VAL A 220 5.32 0.41 10.33
N VAL A 221 5.81 0.48 9.10
CA VAL A 221 7.23 0.64 8.76
C VAL A 221 7.53 2.13 8.64
N VAL A 222 8.50 2.61 9.39
CA VAL A 222 8.97 3.99 9.38
C VAL A 222 10.22 4.09 8.52
N MET A 223 10.19 4.92 7.48
CA MET A 223 11.33 5.16 6.60
C MET A 223 11.91 6.56 6.78
N ALA A 224 13.25 6.66 6.75
CA ALA A 224 14.00 7.92 6.62
C ALA A 224 14.36 8.21 5.17
N ALA A 225 14.72 9.47 4.89
CA ALA A 225 15.25 9.91 3.61
C ALA A 225 16.78 10.03 3.61
N ASN A 226 17.34 10.15 2.41
CA ASN A 226 18.74 10.54 2.11
C ASN A 226 19.83 9.60 2.65
N PRO A 227 19.95 8.35 2.19
CA PRO A 227 19.05 7.62 1.31
C PRO A 227 17.86 7.03 2.07
N GLY A 228 16.85 6.59 1.34
CA GLY A 228 15.70 5.89 1.89
C GLY A 228 16.12 4.61 2.60
N ARG A 229 15.74 4.44 3.87
CA ARG A 229 16.00 3.23 4.66
C ARG A 229 14.91 3.02 5.69
N ILE A 230 14.68 1.78 6.06
CA ILE A 230 13.81 1.44 7.18
C ILE A 230 14.55 1.75 8.49
N ILE A 231 13.85 2.42 9.42
CA ILE A 231 14.41 2.77 10.73
C ILE A 231 13.80 1.88 11.81
N GLU A 232 12.51 1.64 11.67
CA GLU A 232 11.76 0.89 12.68
C GLU A 232 10.52 0.29 12.05
N THR A 233 10.11 -0.85 12.59
CA THR A 233 8.81 -1.47 12.31
C THR A 233 8.02 -1.54 13.61
N VAL A 234 6.88 -0.87 13.66
CA VAL A 234 6.04 -0.74 14.85
C VAL A 234 4.83 -1.67 14.71
N PRO A 235 4.70 -2.70 15.54
CA PRO A 235 3.50 -3.53 15.56
C PRO A 235 2.32 -2.74 16.16
N ILE A 236 1.14 -2.88 15.58
CA ILE A 236 -0.08 -2.17 16.01
C ILE A 236 -1.07 -3.19 16.58
N ASN A 237 -1.03 -3.38 17.89
CA ASN A 237 -1.84 -4.35 18.61
C ASN A 237 -3.20 -3.78 19.05
N LEU A 238 -3.83 -2.96 18.20
CA LEU A 238 -5.18 -2.46 18.43
C LEU A 238 -6.21 -3.48 17.91
N PRO A 239 -7.31 -3.72 18.64
CA PRO A 239 -8.36 -4.63 18.20
C PRO A 239 -8.99 -4.17 16.88
N ARG A 240 -9.54 -5.10 16.11
CA ARG A 240 -10.27 -4.85 14.88
C ARG A 240 -11.73 -5.31 15.01
N PRO A 241 -12.69 -4.72 14.30
CA PRO A 241 -12.56 -3.57 13.41
C PRO A 241 -12.23 -2.28 14.16
N ARG A 242 -11.36 -1.44 13.58
CA ARG A 242 -11.08 -0.11 14.10
C ARG A 242 -12.03 0.89 13.47
N THR A 243 -12.61 1.78 14.28
CA THR A 243 -13.54 2.84 13.86
C THR A 243 -12.85 4.20 13.92
N LEU A 244 -13.54 5.26 13.50
CA LEU A 244 -13.03 6.62 13.69
C LEU A 244 -12.87 6.96 15.16
N ASP A 245 -13.78 6.49 16.04
CA ASP A 245 -13.69 6.67 17.49
C ASP A 245 -12.44 6.01 18.08
N SER A 246 -11.90 4.97 17.42
CA SER A 246 -10.64 4.38 17.85
C SER A 246 -9.49 5.39 17.86
N ARG A 247 -9.55 6.45 17.04
CA ARG A 247 -8.53 7.52 17.00
C ARG A 247 -8.51 8.37 18.27
N GLU A 248 -9.60 8.39 19.01
CA GLU A 248 -9.74 9.16 20.25
C GLU A 248 -9.24 8.40 21.47
N THR A 249 -8.94 7.10 21.30
CA THR A 249 -8.43 6.28 22.40
C THR A 249 -6.98 6.61 22.78
N PRO A 250 -6.62 6.51 24.08
CA PRO A 250 -5.24 6.73 24.54
C PRO A 250 -4.23 5.82 23.85
N GLU A 251 -4.61 4.57 23.57
CA GLU A 251 -3.79 3.54 22.94
C GLU A 251 -3.45 3.93 21.50
N PHE A 252 -4.44 4.36 20.72
CA PHE A 252 -4.21 4.87 19.36
C PHE A 252 -3.28 6.10 19.40
N GLY A 253 -3.57 7.02 20.32
CA GLY A 253 -2.74 8.21 20.54
C GLY A 253 -1.29 7.86 20.93
N HIS A 254 -1.08 6.77 21.65
CA HIS A 254 0.26 6.27 21.99
C HIS A 254 1.03 5.87 20.72
N TYR A 255 0.45 5.04 19.83
CA TYR A 255 1.09 4.64 18.58
C TYR A 255 1.38 5.84 17.67
N ALA A 256 0.40 6.73 17.49
CA ALA A 256 0.57 7.91 16.65
C ALA A 256 1.69 8.84 17.17
N ARG A 257 1.76 9.05 18.49
CA ARG A 257 2.84 9.85 19.12
C ARG A 257 4.19 9.16 19.02
N SER A 258 4.27 7.84 19.22
CA SER A 258 5.51 7.08 19.06
C SER A 258 6.10 7.25 17.67
N ILE A 259 5.30 7.01 16.63
CA ILE A 259 5.73 7.16 15.23
C ILE A 259 6.13 8.61 14.94
N ARG A 260 5.38 9.61 15.42
CA ARG A 260 5.72 11.04 15.25
C ARG A 260 7.06 11.40 15.88
N LYS A 261 7.34 10.92 17.09
CA LYS A 261 8.63 11.14 17.77
C LYS A 261 9.81 10.62 16.96
N ARG A 262 9.64 9.51 16.19
CA ARG A 262 10.69 9.03 15.29
C ARG A 262 10.99 10.03 14.17
N PHE A 263 9.95 10.65 13.59
CA PHE A 263 10.12 11.69 12.58
C PHE A 263 10.76 12.97 13.15
N GLU A 264 10.45 13.34 14.39
CA GLU A 264 11.11 14.45 15.09
C GLU A 264 12.60 14.18 15.31
N ALA A 265 12.94 12.98 15.80
CA ALA A 265 14.34 12.55 16.01
C ALA A 265 15.16 12.52 14.71
N LEU A 266 14.51 12.35 13.55
CA LEU A 266 15.14 12.39 12.22
C LEU A 266 15.23 13.81 11.64
N GLY A 267 14.75 14.84 12.35
CA GLY A 267 14.70 16.20 11.86
C GLY A 267 13.69 16.42 10.72
N VAL A 268 12.77 15.47 10.49
CA VAL A 268 11.73 15.54 9.45
C VAL A 268 10.59 16.46 9.88
N LEU A 269 10.25 16.43 11.15
CA LEU A 269 9.32 17.37 11.77
C LEU A 269 10.15 18.30 12.69
N ARG A 270 10.04 19.61 12.50
CA ARG A 270 10.55 20.55 13.48
C ARG A 270 9.63 20.45 14.69
N GLY A 271 10.09 19.79 15.75
CA GLY A 271 9.45 19.88 17.06
C GLY A 271 9.35 21.34 17.45
N ASN A 272 8.22 21.78 17.98
CA ASN A 272 8.15 23.08 18.63
C ASN A 272 9.19 23.07 19.77
N ALA A 273 10.27 23.86 19.58
CA ALA A 273 11.19 24.21 20.63
C ALA A 273 10.52 25.22 21.58
#